data_387ba0a97af78cd1c572730888efde25
#
_entry.id   387ba0a97af78cd1c572730888efde25
#
_cell.length_a   1.000
_cell.length_b   1.000
_cell.length_c   1.000
_cell.angle_alpha   90.00
_cell.angle_beta   90.00
_cell.angle_gamma   90.00
#
_symmetry.space_group_name_H-M   'P 1'
#
loop_
_entity.id
_entity.type
_entity.pdbx_description
1 polymer ?
#
loop_
_entity_poly.entity_id
_entity_poly.type
_entity_poly.pdbx_seq_one_letter_code
_entity_poly.pdbx_strand_id
1 'polypeptide(L)'
;FDEYGLMKTYLLLFFLSPLFVCSQSNSLNFGTNNTLDVVTWNLEWFPKNGNITIDSLKSIIEKIDADVYALQEIDNIGSFNVLKNQLLGYSGLLKNTSNLNLAFLYKNSITVDSAYSILDDYDYVFAGRTPFVIDLNYNGMNISLFNNHFKCCGDGTLNTGDSSDEEYRRLQAMNYLKNYIDNNNYSNAIILGDLNDLIEDNIYDNVFISVINDSLNWKIVDDHIPNQITSNWSFPNWPSHLDHIILSKSLLPLVNDQQLDVKTIRVDNYFQNFYQYDNTISDHLPVGLRLNINPTNLNEIKNSKETNIEFFNLNGQKIKSIKKGNLMIRKSDRKSEKIILIKK
;
A
#
# COMPACT_ATOMS: atom_id res chain seq x y z
N PHE A 1 48.12 74.07 -30.15
CA PHE A 1 46.63 73.97 -29.97
C PHE A 1 46.32 72.62 -29.48
N ASP A 2 45.97 72.53 -28.17
CA ASP A 2 45.66 71.29 -27.42
C ASP A 2 44.26 70.87 -27.72
N GLU A 3 44.08 69.60 -27.99
CA GLU A 3 42.77 68.91 -27.78
C GLU A 3 42.94 67.77 -26.82
N TYR A 4 42.43 67.96 -25.60
CA TYR A 4 42.33 66.97 -24.60
C TYR A 4 41.07 66.07 -24.89
N GLY A 5 41.32 64.83 -25.28
CA GLY A 5 40.29 63.83 -25.43
C GLY A 5 39.86 63.29 -24.06
N LEU A 6 38.63 63.54 -23.63
CA LEU A 6 38.01 62.95 -22.44
C LEU A 6 37.73 61.44 -22.66
N MET A 7 38.49 60.61 -21.99
CA MET A 7 38.24 59.18 -21.94
C MET A 7 37.11 58.92 -20.90
N LYS A 8 35.89 58.60 -21.38
CA LYS A 8 34.77 58.17 -20.56
C LYS A 8 34.97 56.72 -20.12
N THR A 9 35.35 56.55 -18.87
CA THR A 9 35.42 55.25 -18.24
C THR A 9 33.97 54.77 -17.88
N TYR A 10 33.46 53.77 -18.60
CA TYR A 10 32.22 53.14 -18.22
C TYR A 10 32.50 52.08 -17.12
N LEU A 11 32.05 52.36 -15.91
CA LEU A 11 32.07 51.44 -14.80
C LEU A 11 30.92 50.42 -14.99
N LEU A 12 31.27 49.22 -15.43
CA LEU A 12 30.30 48.12 -15.56
C LEU A 12 30.07 47.53 -14.16
N LEU A 13 28.99 47.93 -13.51
CA LEU A 13 28.51 47.32 -12.26
C LEU A 13 27.88 45.95 -12.58
N PHE A 14 28.65 44.87 -12.38
CA PHE A 14 28.09 43.53 -12.32
C PHE A 14 27.28 43.40 -11.04
N PHE A 15 25.97 43.42 -11.14
CA PHE A 15 25.08 42.92 -10.10
C PHE A 15 25.22 41.41 -10.01
N LEU A 16 26.03 40.92 -9.07
CA LEU A 16 25.97 39.53 -8.60
C LEU A 16 24.67 39.40 -7.79
N SER A 17 23.56 39.07 -8.47
CA SER A 17 22.42 38.52 -7.77
C SER A 17 22.84 37.18 -7.19
N PRO A 18 22.69 36.95 -5.85
CA PRO A 18 22.87 35.59 -5.32
C PRO A 18 21.79 34.72 -5.93
N LEU A 19 22.21 33.81 -6.82
CA LEU A 19 21.39 32.67 -7.19
C LEU A 19 21.17 31.86 -5.90
N PHE A 20 20.04 32.12 -5.25
CA PHE A 20 19.50 31.15 -4.30
C PHE A 20 19.20 29.89 -5.12
N VAL A 21 20.18 29.03 -5.22
CA VAL A 21 19.92 27.62 -5.53
C VAL A 21 19.14 27.09 -4.35
N CYS A 22 17.81 27.13 -4.47
CA CYS A 22 16.94 26.35 -3.60
C CYS A 22 17.29 24.90 -3.92
N SER A 23 18.24 24.35 -3.15
CA SER A 23 18.43 22.92 -3.07
C SER A 23 17.10 22.39 -2.55
N GLN A 24 16.25 21.92 -3.45
CA GLN A 24 15.19 20.99 -3.06
C GLN A 24 15.93 19.83 -2.40
N SER A 25 15.94 19.81 -1.07
CA SER A 25 16.30 18.61 -0.35
C SER A 25 15.26 17.57 -0.80
N ASN A 26 15.62 16.67 -1.68
CA ASN A 26 14.84 15.47 -1.98
C ASN A 26 14.85 14.62 -0.70
N SER A 27 14.05 15.04 0.28
CA SER A 27 13.85 14.30 1.51
C SER A 27 13.01 13.10 1.15
N LEU A 28 13.58 11.89 1.22
CA LEU A 28 12.84 10.63 1.13
C LEU A 28 11.94 10.41 2.35
N ASN A 29 12.00 11.29 3.34
CA ASN A 29 11.24 11.13 4.56
C ASN A 29 9.74 10.99 4.25
N PHE A 30 9.27 9.76 4.30
CA PHE A 30 7.87 9.41 4.21
C PHE A 30 7.28 9.20 5.60
N GLY A 31 8.02 8.56 6.50
CA GLY A 31 7.60 8.30 7.87
C GLY A 31 7.34 9.56 8.68
N THR A 32 6.39 9.49 9.61
CA THR A 32 6.03 10.56 10.53
C THR A 32 5.92 10.03 11.97
N ASN A 33 5.95 10.92 12.96
CA ASN A 33 5.78 10.52 14.36
C ASN A 33 4.30 10.37 14.79
N ASN A 34 3.36 10.70 13.90
CA ASN A 34 1.94 10.82 14.25
C ASN A 34 1.03 9.87 13.47
N THR A 35 1.57 9.12 12.54
CA THR A 35 0.85 8.16 11.70
C THR A 35 1.46 6.77 11.84
N LEU A 36 0.70 5.74 11.53
CA LEU A 36 1.25 4.43 11.18
C LEU A 36 1.62 4.48 9.71
N ASP A 37 2.90 4.36 9.42
CA ASP A 37 3.46 4.47 8.08
C ASP A 37 3.83 3.09 7.55
N VAL A 38 3.14 2.64 6.52
CA VAL A 38 3.30 1.29 5.93
C VAL A 38 3.79 1.42 4.50
N VAL A 39 4.77 0.61 4.13
CA VAL A 39 5.34 0.59 2.78
C VAL A 39 5.30 -0.84 2.24
N THR A 40 4.86 -1.03 0.99
CA THR A 40 5.09 -2.25 0.23
C THR A 40 6.19 -2.03 -0.80
N TRP A 41 7.07 -3.03 -0.97
CA TRP A 41 8.19 -2.92 -1.89
C TRP A 41 8.65 -4.28 -2.38
N ASN A 42 8.53 -4.53 -3.66
CA ASN A 42 9.19 -5.64 -4.32
C ASN A 42 10.69 -5.29 -4.51
N LEU A 43 11.58 -6.14 -4.02
CA LEU A 43 13.04 -5.92 -4.00
C LEU A 43 13.79 -6.67 -5.10
N GLU A 44 13.08 -7.19 -6.09
CA GLU A 44 13.62 -7.86 -7.27
C GLU A 44 14.83 -8.76 -6.96
N TRP A 45 14.52 -9.99 -6.55
CA TRP A 45 15.53 -11.04 -6.28
C TRP A 45 16.61 -10.61 -5.25
N PHE A 46 16.15 -9.96 -4.17
CA PHE A 46 17.05 -9.41 -3.15
C PHE A 46 18.04 -10.45 -2.59
N PRO A 47 19.36 -10.13 -2.60
CA PRO A 47 20.02 -8.88 -2.97
C PRO A 47 20.51 -8.91 -4.41
N LYS A 48 19.91 -8.13 -5.30
CA LYS A 48 20.23 -8.08 -6.74
C LYS A 48 21.70 -7.85 -7.04
N ASN A 49 22.39 -7.01 -6.26
CA ASN A 49 23.80 -6.67 -6.40
C ASN A 49 24.58 -6.88 -5.09
N GLY A 50 24.27 -7.97 -4.37
CA GLY A 50 24.98 -8.40 -3.16
C GLY A 50 25.00 -7.30 -2.07
N ASN A 51 26.19 -7.06 -1.51
CA ASN A 51 26.35 -6.08 -0.42
C ASN A 51 26.00 -4.65 -0.83
N ILE A 52 26.16 -4.29 -2.10
CA ILE A 52 25.80 -2.94 -2.60
C ILE A 52 24.28 -2.73 -2.44
N THR A 53 23.46 -3.73 -2.77
CA THR A 53 22.02 -3.69 -2.53
C THR A 53 21.71 -3.55 -1.04
N ILE A 54 22.37 -4.36 -0.18
CA ILE A 54 22.11 -4.35 1.28
C ILE A 54 22.40 -2.97 1.87
N ASP A 55 23.58 -2.39 1.58
CA ASP A 55 24.02 -1.11 2.13
C ASP A 55 23.17 0.06 1.61
N SER A 56 22.82 0.02 0.32
CA SER A 56 21.96 1.02 -0.31
C SER A 56 20.54 0.96 0.25
N LEU A 57 19.97 -0.24 0.33
CA LEU A 57 18.63 -0.46 0.85
C LEU A 57 18.52 -0.04 2.32
N LYS A 58 19.53 -0.38 3.16
CA LYS A 58 19.63 0.09 4.54
C LYS A 58 19.52 1.62 4.60
N SER A 59 20.36 2.33 3.82
CA SER A 59 20.37 3.79 3.81
C SER A 59 19.03 4.38 3.36
N ILE A 60 18.34 3.74 2.42
CA ILE A 60 17.04 4.20 1.92
C ILE A 60 15.95 3.95 2.97
N ILE A 61 15.91 2.77 3.60
CA ILE A 61 14.95 2.45 4.67
C ILE A 61 15.07 3.46 5.82
N GLU A 62 16.31 3.77 6.25
CA GLU A 62 16.57 4.79 7.30
C GLU A 62 16.10 6.19 6.90
N LYS A 63 16.09 6.52 5.61
CA LYS A 63 15.63 7.82 5.10
C LYS A 63 14.11 7.90 4.88
N ILE A 64 13.50 6.81 4.42
CA ILE A 64 12.04 6.71 4.31
C ILE A 64 11.43 6.77 5.71
N ASP A 65 12.06 6.10 6.67
CA ASP A 65 11.68 6.05 8.08
C ASP A 65 10.22 5.61 8.32
N ALA A 66 9.70 4.69 7.51
CA ALA A 66 8.36 4.13 7.72
C ALA A 66 8.36 3.14 8.90
N ASP A 67 7.18 2.92 9.49
CA ASP A 67 7.02 2.04 10.64
C ASP A 67 7.06 0.57 10.27
N VAL A 68 6.50 0.21 9.11
CA VAL A 68 6.43 -1.16 8.61
C VAL A 68 6.72 -1.21 7.11
N TYR A 69 7.55 -2.17 6.70
CA TYR A 69 7.79 -2.52 5.31
C TYR A 69 7.34 -3.95 5.05
N ALA A 70 6.45 -4.14 4.07
CA ALA A 70 6.12 -5.43 3.50
C ALA A 70 6.98 -5.64 2.25
N LEU A 71 7.87 -6.61 2.28
CA LEU A 71 8.86 -6.84 1.25
C LEU A 71 8.54 -8.11 0.47
N GLN A 72 8.71 -8.04 -0.84
CA GLN A 72 8.57 -9.17 -1.74
C GLN A 72 9.92 -9.48 -2.41
N GLU A 73 10.03 -10.65 -2.97
CA GLU A 73 11.19 -11.16 -3.68
C GLU A 73 12.48 -11.24 -2.85
N ILE A 74 12.38 -11.68 -1.61
CA ILE A 74 13.57 -11.99 -0.81
C ILE A 74 14.14 -13.34 -1.27
N ASP A 75 15.12 -13.31 -2.18
CA ASP A 75 15.75 -14.51 -2.70
C ASP A 75 16.73 -15.13 -1.70
N ASN A 76 17.52 -14.31 -1.01
CA ASN A 76 18.55 -14.78 -0.08
C ASN A 76 18.23 -14.43 1.37
N ILE A 77 17.86 -15.45 2.15
CA ILE A 77 17.53 -15.33 3.58
C ILE A 77 18.73 -14.84 4.41
N GLY A 78 19.94 -15.28 4.08
CA GLY A 78 21.17 -14.84 4.76
C GLY A 78 21.39 -13.33 4.62
N SER A 79 21.21 -12.81 3.40
CA SER A 79 21.32 -11.38 3.09
C SER A 79 20.23 -10.55 3.78
N PHE A 80 19.00 -11.07 3.87
CA PHE A 80 17.93 -10.43 4.65
C PHE A 80 18.29 -10.34 6.13
N ASN A 81 18.88 -11.39 6.70
CA ASN A 81 19.36 -11.35 8.09
C ASN A 81 20.50 -10.35 8.28
N VAL A 82 21.39 -10.18 7.31
CA VAL A 82 22.44 -9.14 7.35
C VAL A 82 21.78 -7.75 7.34
N LEU A 83 20.89 -7.46 6.42
CA LEU A 83 20.15 -6.19 6.35
C LEU A 83 19.44 -5.88 7.67
N LYS A 84 18.66 -6.83 8.18
CA LYS A 84 17.94 -6.71 9.46
C LYS A 84 18.87 -6.38 10.62
N ASN A 85 20.03 -7.03 10.71
CA ASN A 85 20.99 -6.81 11.79
C ASN A 85 21.70 -5.46 11.68
N GLN A 86 21.80 -4.89 10.48
CA GLN A 86 22.37 -3.55 10.26
C GLN A 86 21.35 -2.44 10.56
N LEU A 87 20.06 -2.72 10.52
CA LEU A 87 18.96 -1.78 10.80
C LEU A 87 18.61 -1.76 12.29
N LEU A 88 19.43 -1.08 13.11
CA LEU A 88 19.35 -1.14 14.59
C LEU A 88 17.98 -0.73 15.18
N GLY A 89 17.22 0.09 14.44
CA GLY A 89 15.88 0.54 14.86
C GLY A 89 14.74 -0.39 14.43
N TYR A 90 15.04 -1.49 13.73
CA TYR A 90 14.04 -2.37 13.13
C TYR A 90 14.23 -3.82 13.58
N SER A 91 13.11 -4.52 13.62
CA SER A 91 13.02 -5.98 13.68
C SER A 91 12.52 -6.51 12.33
N GLY A 92 12.73 -7.80 12.07
CA GLY A 92 12.31 -8.39 10.79
C GLY A 92 11.84 -9.82 10.94
N LEU A 93 10.80 -10.16 10.17
CA LEU A 93 10.20 -11.48 10.05
C LEU A 93 10.23 -11.92 8.60
N LEU A 94 10.44 -13.20 8.36
CA LEU A 94 10.49 -13.76 7.00
C LEU A 94 9.68 -15.04 6.96
N LYS A 95 8.84 -15.15 5.94
CA LYS A 95 8.18 -16.39 5.54
C LYS A 95 9.01 -17.05 4.44
N ASN A 96 9.51 -18.25 4.72
CA ASN A 96 10.15 -19.08 3.70
C ASN A 96 9.08 -19.67 2.77
N THR A 97 9.19 -19.46 1.49
CA THR A 97 8.26 -19.90 0.45
C THR A 97 8.99 -20.81 -0.55
N SER A 98 8.24 -21.49 -1.41
CA SER A 98 8.84 -22.33 -2.46
C SER A 98 9.49 -21.50 -3.58
N ASN A 99 9.20 -20.20 -3.66
CA ASN A 99 9.69 -19.30 -4.70
C ASN A 99 9.65 -17.84 -4.24
N LEU A 100 10.82 -17.21 -4.04
CA LEU A 100 10.99 -15.81 -3.64
C LEU A 100 10.19 -15.43 -2.38
N ASN A 101 10.88 -15.31 -1.26
CA ASN A 101 10.28 -15.19 0.05
C ASN A 101 9.58 -13.85 0.27
N LEU A 102 8.65 -13.84 1.24
CA LEU A 102 7.98 -12.65 1.75
C LEU A 102 8.58 -12.28 3.12
N ALA A 103 8.74 -10.97 3.36
CA ALA A 103 9.24 -10.51 4.65
C ALA A 103 8.52 -9.25 5.14
N PHE A 104 8.65 -9.00 6.44
CA PHE A 104 8.34 -7.71 7.04
C PHE A 104 9.59 -7.19 7.76
N LEU A 105 9.81 -5.87 7.64
CA LEU A 105 10.64 -5.10 8.56
C LEU A 105 9.73 -4.13 9.30
N TYR A 106 9.93 -3.93 10.60
CA TYR A 106 9.12 -3.02 11.39
C TYR A 106 9.95 -2.37 12.49
N LYS A 107 9.65 -1.11 12.82
CA LYS A 107 10.31 -0.40 13.91
C LYS A 107 10.15 -1.15 15.23
N ASN A 108 11.17 -1.13 16.06
CA ASN A 108 11.15 -1.78 17.39
C ASN A 108 10.12 -1.17 18.34
N SER A 109 9.56 0.00 18.02
CA SER A 109 8.44 0.62 18.72
C SER A 109 7.08 -0.02 18.42
N ILE A 110 6.97 -0.81 17.34
CA ILE A 110 5.76 -1.51 16.95
C ILE A 110 5.67 -2.83 17.69
N THR A 111 4.54 -3.09 18.33
CA THR A 111 4.26 -4.41 18.91
C THR A 111 3.62 -5.29 17.85
N VAL A 112 4.32 -6.35 17.45
CA VAL A 112 3.78 -7.41 16.59
C VAL A 112 3.31 -8.53 17.49
N ASP A 113 2.01 -8.81 17.47
CA ASP A 113 1.36 -9.81 18.34
C ASP A 113 1.52 -11.23 17.77
N SER A 114 1.44 -11.36 16.44
CA SER A 114 1.58 -12.65 15.75
C SER A 114 2.08 -12.47 14.31
N ALA A 115 2.67 -13.56 13.78
CA ALA A 115 3.08 -13.65 12.38
C ALA A 115 2.83 -15.08 11.89
N TYR A 116 2.13 -15.25 10.77
CA TYR A 116 1.71 -16.55 10.26
C TYR A 116 1.41 -16.54 8.77
N SER A 117 1.27 -17.73 8.21
CA SER A 117 0.84 -17.97 6.84
C SER A 117 -0.65 -18.29 6.80
N ILE A 118 -1.29 -17.95 5.70
CA ILE A 118 -2.68 -18.31 5.42
C ILE A 118 -2.82 -18.88 4.01
N LEU A 119 -3.91 -19.62 3.75
CA LEU A 119 -4.24 -20.13 2.43
C LEU A 119 -3.17 -21.07 1.85
N ASP A 120 -2.41 -21.75 2.68
CA ASP A 120 -1.30 -22.61 2.25
C ASP A 120 -1.76 -23.80 1.37
N ASP A 121 -3.03 -24.22 1.47
CA ASP A 121 -3.63 -25.21 0.58
C ASP A 121 -3.81 -24.72 -0.87
N TYR A 122 -3.68 -23.41 -1.11
CA TYR A 122 -3.82 -22.77 -2.43
C TYR A 122 -2.49 -22.31 -3.02
N ASP A 123 -1.40 -22.97 -2.66
CA ASP A 123 -0.03 -22.59 -3.05
C ASP A 123 0.14 -22.36 -4.56
N TYR A 124 -0.47 -23.20 -5.40
CA TYR A 124 -0.46 -23.02 -6.85
C TYR A 124 -1.04 -21.67 -7.29
N VAL A 125 -2.19 -21.29 -6.73
CA VAL A 125 -2.88 -20.02 -7.06
C VAL A 125 -2.00 -18.83 -6.70
N PHE A 126 -1.32 -18.89 -5.56
CA PHE A 126 -0.40 -17.87 -5.07
C PHE A 126 1.03 -18.02 -5.61
N ALA A 127 1.24 -18.81 -6.66
CA ALA A 127 2.55 -19.00 -7.31
C ALA A 127 3.68 -19.43 -6.33
N GLY A 128 3.38 -20.26 -5.34
CA GLY A 128 4.33 -20.73 -4.33
C GLY A 128 4.57 -19.72 -3.19
N ARG A 129 3.79 -18.63 -3.11
CA ARG A 129 3.98 -17.50 -2.20
C ARG A 129 2.66 -17.12 -1.52
N THR A 130 2.07 -18.09 -0.78
CA THR A 130 0.82 -17.81 -0.05
C THR A 130 0.99 -16.65 0.93
N PRO A 131 -0.07 -15.88 1.24
CA PRO A 131 0.06 -14.63 1.96
C PRO A 131 0.78 -14.77 3.31
N PHE A 132 1.65 -13.81 3.64
CA PHE A 132 2.31 -13.68 4.93
C PHE A 132 1.63 -12.58 5.73
N VAL A 133 1.17 -12.89 6.94
CA VAL A 133 0.37 -12.01 7.77
C VAL A 133 1.13 -11.64 9.03
N ILE A 134 1.05 -10.36 9.43
CA ILE A 134 1.38 -9.93 10.78
C ILE A 134 0.16 -9.23 11.39
N ASP A 135 -0.10 -9.54 12.65
CA ASP A 135 -1.01 -8.77 13.49
C ASP A 135 -0.19 -7.86 14.38
N LEU A 136 -0.51 -6.58 14.39
CA LEU A 136 0.19 -5.59 15.20
C LEU A 136 -0.79 -4.71 15.97
N ASN A 137 -0.29 -4.14 17.07
CA ASN A 137 -1.01 -3.11 17.81
C ASN A 137 -0.29 -1.75 17.65
N TYR A 138 -1.04 -0.75 17.20
CA TYR A 138 -0.57 0.62 17.11
C TYR A 138 -1.56 1.57 17.80
N ASN A 139 -1.10 2.27 18.83
CA ASN A 139 -1.91 3.19 19.64
C ASN A 139 -3.23 2.58 20.14
N GLY A 140 -3.26 1.28 20.45
CA GLY A 140 -4.43 0.55 20.94
C GLY A 140 -5.39 0.05 19.84
N MET A 141 -5.03 0.19 18.57
CA MET A 141 -5.74 -0.41 17.43
C MET A 141 -5.00 -1.65 16.95
N ASN A 142 -5.70 -2.79 16.91
CA ASN A 142 -5.19 -4.00 16.29
C ASN A 142 -5.39 -3.93 14.78
N ILE A 143 -4.34 -4.20 14.02
CA ILE A 143 -4.32 -4.12 12.56
C ILE A 143 -3.63 -5.37 12.02
N SER A 144 -4.20 -5.96 10.97
CA SER A 144 -3.63 -7.12 10.27
C SER A 144 -3.12 -6.69 8.90
N LEU A 145 -1.85 -6.92 8.63
CA LEU A 145 -1.21 -6.67 7.34
C LEU A 145 -1.01 -7.98 6.60
N PHE A 146 -1.49 -8.06 5.37
CA PHE A 146 -1.43 -9.22 4.49
C PHE A 146 -0.46 -8.91 3.35
N ASN A 147 0.79 -9.38 3.48
CA ASN A 147 1.82 -9.23 2.45
C ASN A 147 1.65 -10.29 1.36
N ASN A 148 1.57 -9.85 0.12
CA ASN A 148 1.30 -10.68 -1.04
C ASN A 148 2.32 -10.45 -2.15
N HIS A 149 2.55 -11.49 -2.96
CA HIS A 149 3.18 -11.37 -4.25
C HIS A 149 2.46 -12.33 -5.20
N PHE A 150 1.55 -11.80 -6.02
CA PHE A 150 0.72 -12.62 -6.93
C PHE A 150 1.52 -13.14 -8.13
N LYS A 151 0.88 -13.99 -8.92
CA LYS A 151 1.50 -14.54 -10.14
C LYS A 151 1.81 -13.42 -11.13
N CYS A 152 3.07 -13.33 -11.55
CA CYS A 152 3.51 -12.36 -12.56
C CYS A 152 3.07 -12.73 -13.96
N CYS A 153 3.21 -11.78 -14.85
CA CYS A 153 3.13 -11.91 -16.30
C CYS A 153 1.70 -12.19 -16.79
N GLY A 154 1.57 -12.75 -17.98
CA GLY A 154 0.30 -12.96 -18.67
C GLY A 154 0.20 -12.07 -19.90
N ASP A 155 -0.94 -12.13 -20.58
CA ASP A 155 -1.20 -11.35 -21.80
C ASP A 155 -2.23 -10.22 -21.58
N GLY A 156 -2.69 -10.04 -20.32
CA GLY A 156 -3.70 -9.04 -19.93
C GLY A 156 -5.13 -9.46 -20.26
N THR A 157 -5.36 -10.73 -20.59
CA THR A 157 -6.68 -11.25 -20.95
C THR A 157 -7.09 -12.37 -20.02
N LEU A 158 -8.13 -12.18 -19.24
CA LEU A 158 -8.62 -13.16 -18.28
C LEU A 158 -9.30 -14.35 -18.95
N ASN A 159 -8.70 -15.54 -18.86
CA ASN A 159 -9.29 -16.79 -19.34
C ASN A 159 -9.67 -17.72 -18.18
N THR A 160 -10.89 -17.61 -17.70
CA THR A 160 -11.42 -18.46 -16.60
C THR A 160 -11.57 -19.94 -16.97
N GLY A 161 -11.43 -20.31 -18.23
CA GLY A 161 -11.46 -21.71 -18.72
C GLY A 161 -10.10 -22.41 -18.61
N ASP A 162 -9.02 -21.66 -18.36
CA ASP A 162 -7.67 -22.18 -18.20
C ASP A 162 -7.16 -21.91 -16.77
N SER A 163 -6.95 -22.97 -16.01
CA SER A 163 -6.41 -22.84 -14.63
C SER A 163 -4.95 -22.43 -14.55
N SER A 164 -4.23 -22.42 -15.68
CA SER A 164 -2.84 -21.97 -15.76
C SER A 164 -2.70 -20.50 -16.16
N ASP A 165 -3.78 -19.88 -16.65
CA ASP A 165 -3.85 -18.47 -17.00
C ASP A 165 -3.43 -17.58 -15.82
N GLU A 166 -2.54 -16.65 -16.06
CA GLU A 166 -1.94 -15.82 -15.02
C GLU A 166 -2.96 -14.89 -14.39
N GLU A 167 -3.80 -14.26 -15.21
CA GLU A 167 -4.89 -13.36 -14.79
C GLU A 167 -5.93 -14.13 -13.98
N TYR A 168 -6.29 -15.33 -14.40
CA TYR A 168 -7.23 -16.16 -13.65
C TYR A 168 -6.66 -16.58 -12.29
N ARG A 169 -5.38 -16.89 -12.22
CA ARG A 169 -4.72 -17.19 -10.93
C ARG A 169 -4.72 -15.97 -10.01
N ARG A 170 -4.47 -14.76 -10.52
CA ARG A 170 -4.55 -13.51 -9.74
C ARG A 170 -5.98 -13.23 -9.26
N LEU A 171 -6.97 -13.40 -10.14
CA LEU A 171 -8.40 -13.30 -9.77
C LEU A 171 -8.74 -14.27 -8.63
N GLN A 172 -8.32 -15.54 -8.73
CA GLN A 172 -8.55 -16.54 -7.69
C GLN A 172 -7.84 -16.16 -6.39
N ALA A 173 -6.58 -15.70 -6.46
CA ALA A 173 -5.80 -15.28 -5.31
C ALA A 173 -6.50 -14.14 -4.55
N MET A 174 -6.96 -13.10 -5.26
CA MET A 174 -7.70 -11.99 -4.67
C MET A 174 -9.01 -12.46 -4.03
N ASN A 175 -9.76 -13.32 -4.72
CA ASN A 175 -11.03 -13.84 -4.22
C ASN A 175 -10.84 -14.71 -2.95
N TYR A 176 -9.84 -15.60 -2.93
CA TYR A 176 -9.56 -16.43 -1.75
C TYR A 176 -9.10 -15.57 -0.58
N LEU A 177 -8.22 -14.60 -0.82
CA LEU A 177 -7.71 -13.70 0.22
C LEU A 177 -8.82 -12.86 0.82
N LYS A 178 -9.62 -12.19 -0.03
CA LYS A 178 -10.76 -11.38 0.43
C LYS A 178 -11.76 -12.21 1.22
N ASN A 179 -12.15 -13.37 0.69
CA ASN A 179 -13.10 -14.26 1.37
C ASN A 179 -12.54 -14.77 2.72
N TYR A 180 -11.24 -15.07 2.79
CA TYR A 180 -10.61 -15.46 4.03
C TYR A 180 -10.71 -14.35 5.09
N ILE A 181 -10.37 -13.11 4.70
CA ILE A 181 -10.41 -11.95 5.60
C ILE A 181 -11.84 -11.68 6.07
N ASP A 182 -12.82 -11.67 5.16
CA ASP A 182 -14.23 -11.42 5.46
C ASP A 182 -14.82 -12.49 6.40
N ASN A 183 -14.50 -13.78 6.16
CA ASN A 183 -15.04 -14.89 6.95
C ASN A 183 -14.38 -15.01 8.34
N ASN A 184 -13.16 -14.52 8.52
CA ASN A 184 -12.44 -14.56 9.80
C ASN A 184 -12.54 -13.25 10.59
N ASN A 185 -13.39 -12.30 10.15
CA ASN A 185 -13.70 -11.06 10.84
C ASN A 185 -12.49 -10.13 11.11
N TYR A 186 -11.55 -10.05 10.17
CA TYR A 186 -10.47 -9.07 10.23
C TYR A 186 -11.02 -7.67 9.97
N SER A 187 -11.33 -6.94 11.03
CA SER A 187 -11.98 -5.63 10.92
C SER A 187 -11.05 -4.55 10.35
N ASN A 188 -9.75 -4.59 10.72
CA ASN A 188 -8.75 -3.60 10.33
C ASN A 188 -7.68 -4.28 9.48
N ALA A 189 -8.04 -4.61 8.24
CA ALA A 189 -7.17 -5.33 7.31
C ALA A 189 -6.53 -4.41 6.29
N ILE A 190 -5.24 -4.60 6.06
CA ILE A 190 -4.45 -3.99 4.98
C ILE A 190 -3.93 -5.11 4.11
N ILE A 191 -4.45 -5.25 2.90
CA ILE A 191 -3.87 -6.10 1.85
C ILE A 191 -2.88 -5.25 1.09
N LEU A 192 -1.65 -5.70 0.95
CA LEU A 192 -0.62 -4.98 0.22
C LEU A 192 0.37 -5.94 -0.43
N GLY A 193 1.10 -5.44 -1.41
CA GLY A 193 2.11 -6.23 -2.12
C GLY A 193 2.18 -5.91 -3.59
N ASP A 194 3.05 -6.62 -4.27
CA ASP A 194 3.07 -6.73 -5.71
C ASP A 194 1.94 -7.68 -6.14
N LEU A 195 0.82 -7.09 -6.56
CA LEU A 195 -0.36 -7.85 -6.98
C LEU A 195 -0.36 -8.17 -8.48
N ASN A 196 0.65 -7.68 -9.21
CA ASN A 196 0.97 -8.02 -10.60
C ASN A 196 -0.16 -7.80 -11.61
N ASP A 197 -1.07 -6.85 -11.35
CA ASP A 197 -2.17 -6.53 -12.26
C ASP A 197 -2.56 -5.05 -12.18
N LEU A 198 -3.34 -4.57 -13.15
CA LEU A 198 -3.75 -3.18 -13.27
C LEU A 198 -5.15 -2.95 -12.68
N ILE A 199 -5.30 -1.89 -11.89
CA ILE A 199 -6.60 -1.52 -11.30
C ILE A 199 -7.59 -1.05 -12.40
N GLU A 200 -7.06 -0.38 -13.42
CA GLU A 200 -7.81 0.25 -14.51
C GLU A 200 -8.23 -0.71 -15.62
N ASP A 201 -7.94 -1.99 -15.51
CA ASP A 201 -8.39 -2.98 -16.49
C ASP A 201 -9.90 -2.99 -16.64
N ASN A 202 -10.35 -3.33 -17.83
CA ASN A 202 -11.79 -3.40 -18.10
C ASN A 202 -12.46 -4.49 -17.23
N ILE A 203 -13.76 -4.35 -16.99
CA ILE A 203 -14.52 -5.20 -16.06
C ILE A 203 -14.44 -6.71 -16.37
N TYR A 204 -14.11 -7.10 -17.60
CA TYR A 204 -14.06 -8.50 -18.01
C TYR A 204 -12.72 -9.14 -17.71
N ASP A 205 -11.65 -8.33 -17.65
CA ASP A 205 -10.28 -8.77 -17.41
C ASP A 205 -9.76 -8.40 -16.01
N ASN A 206 -10.49 -7.54 -15.28
CA ASN A 206 -10.05 -7.00 -13.99
C ASN A 206 -10.07 -8.04 -12.87
N VAL A 207 -8.91 -8.36 -12.32
CA VAL A 207 -8.74 -9.36 -11.26
C VAL A 207 -9.18 -8.84 -9.87
N PHE A 208 -9.33 -7.53 -9.71
CA PHE A 208 -9.77 -6.88 -8.46
C PHE A 208 -11.28 -6.69 -8.36
N ILE A 209 -12.05 -7.26 -9.29
CA ILE A 209 -13.50 -7.03 -9.41
C ILE A 209 -14.27 -7.33 -8.12
N SER A 210 -13.83 -8.31 -7.31
CA SER A 210 -14.47 -8.64 -6.03
C SER A 210 -14.29 -7.54 -4.97
N VAL A 211 -13.19 -6.80 -5.02
CA VAL A 211 -12.90 -5.65 -4.16
C VAL A 211 -13.66 -4.42 -4.67
N ILE A 212 -13.58 -4.16 -5.97
CA ILE A 212 -14.23 -3.00 -6.62
C ILE A 212 -15.74 -3.03 -6.43
N ASN A 213 -16.37 -4.21 -6.58
CA ASN A 213 -17.80 -4.38 -6.39
C ASN A 213 -18.25 -4.32 -4.93
N ASP A 214 -17.33 -4.46 -3.99
CA ASP A 214 -17.62 -4.36 -2.54
C ASP A 214 -17.11 -3.05 -1.94
N SER A 215 -17.30 -1.94 -2.64
CA SER A 215 -16.84 -0.60 -2.26
C SER A 215 -17.40 -0.09 -0.91
N LEU A 216 -18.41 -0.76 -0.35
CA LEU A 216 -18.91 -0.48 0.99
C LEU A 216 -17.99 -0.99 2.09
N ASN A 217 -17.20 -2.03 1.82
CA ASN A 217 -16.35 -2.70 2.80
C ASN A 217 -14.85 -2.60 2.48
N TRP A 218 -14.49 -2.34 1.22
CA TRP A 218 -13.13 -2.34 0.74
C TRP A 218 -12.84 -1.17 -0.18
N LYS A 219 -11.58 -0.71 -0.21
CA LYS A 219 -11.09 0.28 -1.16
C LYS A 219 -9.63 0.03 -1.50
N ILE A 220 -9.30 0.09 -2.79
CA ILE A 220 -7.94 0.24 -3.30
C ILE A 220 -7.57 1.71 -3.12
N VAL A 221 -6.59 2.03 -2.27
CA VAL A 221 -6.34 3.44 -1.89
C VAL A 221 -5.29 4.12 -2.74
N ASP A 222 -4.58 3.39 -3.56
CA ASP A 222 -3.62 3.87 -4.55
C ASP A 222 -4.23 4.05 -5.96
N ASP A 223 -5.57 3.92 -6.10
CA ASP A 223 -6.34 4.01 -7.34
C ASP A 223 -6.18 5.34 -8.12
N HIS A 224 -5.61 6.35 -7.50
CA HIS A 224 -5.29 7.64 -8.12
C HIS A 224 -3.91 7.67 -8.80
N ILE A 225 -2.99 6.73 -8.48
CA ILE A 225 -1.61 6.72 -9.00
C ILE A 225 -1.58 6.43 -10.51
N PRO A 226 -2.35 5.51 -11.07
CA PRO A 226 -2.40 5.28 -12.52
C PRO A 226 -2.78 6.52 -13.35
N ASN A 227 -3.50 7.47 -12.74
CA ASN A 227 -3.85 8.74 -13.37
C ASN A 227 -2.72 9.79 -13.36
N GLN A 228 -1.57 9.47 -12.78
CA GLN A 228 -0.39 10.34 -12.73
C GLN A 228 0.55 10.05 -13.90
N ILE A 229 1.67 10.79 -13.97
CA ILE A 229 2.73 10.50 -14.93
C ILE A 229 3.35 9.13 -14.63
N THR A 230 3.71 8.38 -15.66
CA THR A 230 4.21 6.99 -15.56
C THR A 230 5.44 6.82 -14.66
N SER A 231 6.26 7.87 -14.51
CA SER A 231 7.37 7.85 -13.56
C SER A 231 6.94 7.73 -12.09
N ASN A 232 5.67 7.99 -11.77
CA ASN A 232 5.10 7.79 -10.43
C ASN A 232 4.45 6.41 -10.26
N TRP A 233 4.45 5.57 -11.30
CA TRP A 233 3.96 4.20 -11.20
C TRP A 233 5.00 3.32 -10.51
N SER A 234 4.57 2.24 -9.88
CA SER A 234 5.47 1.39 -9.11
C SER A 234 6.44 0.58 -9.98
N PHE A 235 6.10 0.32 -11.24
CA PHE A 235 6.94 -0.39 -12.20
C PHE A 235 7.19 0.47 -13.47
N PRO A 236 8.03 1.53 -13.39
CA PRO A 236 8.10 2.56 -14.41
C PRO A 236 8.87 2.16 -15.67
N ASN A 237 9.77 1.17 -15.64
CA ASN A 237 10.51 0.71 -16.82
C ASN A 237 9.61 0.07 -17.86
N TRP A 238 8.61 -0.66 -17.42
CA TRP A 238 7.53 -1.20 -18.22
C TRP A 238 6.25 -0.59 -17.70
N PRO A 239 5.91 0.64 -18.12
CA PRO A 239 5.00 1.52 -17.39
C PRO A 239 3.73 0.84 -16.93
N SER A 240 3.73 0.42 -15.66
CA SER A 240 2.65 -0.28 -14.99
C SER A 240 2.63 0.12 -13.51
N HIS A 241 1.47 0.10 -12.89
CA HIS A 241 1.33 0.24 -11.44
C HIS A 241 0.81 -1.08 -10.88
N LEU A 242 1.71 -1.89 -10.31
CA LEU A 242 1.48 -3.28 -9.94
C LEU A 242 1.44 -3.52 -8.43
N ASP A 243 2.03 -2.58 -7.66
CA ASP A 243 2.10 -2.65 -6.21
C ASP A 243 0.93 -1.87 -5.61
N HIS A 244 0.03 -2.58 -4.94
CA HIS A 244 -1.24 -2.02 -4.49
C HIS A 244 -1.41 -2.11 -2.98
N ILE A 245 -2.25 -1.19 -2.45
CA ILE A 245 -2.68 -1.18 -1.06
C ILE A 245 -4.21 -1.11 -1.01
N ILE A 246 -4.81 -2.12 -0.38
CA ILE A 246 -6.25 -2.27 -0.26
C ILE A 246 -6.63 -2.24 1.22
N LEU A 247 -7.54 -1.36 1.59
CA LEU A 247 -7.98 -1.18 2.97
C LEU A 247 -9.39 -1.69 3.20
N SER A 248 -9.58 -2.35 4.35
CA SER A 248 -10.92 -2.55 4.88
C SER A 248 -11.56 -1.22 5.31
N LYS A 249 -12.87 -1.13 5.28
CA LYS A 249 -13.66 0.09 5.52
C LYS A 249 -13.32 0.83 6.82
N SER A 250 -13.00 0.10 7.88
CA SER A 250 -12.70 0.68 9.18
C SER A 250 -11.45 1.57 9.18
N LEU A 251 -10.51 1.32 8.25
CA LEU A 251 -9.28 2.08 8.13
C LEU A 251 -9.41 3.30 7.21
N LEU A 252 -10.42 3.36 6.34
CA LEU A 252 -10.58 4.46 5.38
C LEU A 252 -10.68 5.86 6.02
N PRO A 253 -11.37 6.05 7.17
CA PRO A 253 -11.40 7.36 7.83
C PRO A 253 -10.06 7.82 8.40
N LEU A 254 -9.05 6.93 8.45
CA LEU A 254 -7.72 7.21 8.98
C LEU A 254 -6.76 7.73 7.90
N VAL A 255 -7.14 7.66 6.62
CA VAL A 255 -6.45 8.31 5.51
C VAL A 255 -7.00 9.73 5.39
N ASN A 256 -6.19 10.74 5.73
CA ASN A 256 -6.65 12.14 5.75
C ASN A 256 -6.75 12.72 4.33
N ASP A 257 -5.71 12.50 3.54
CA ASP A 257 -5.63 12.94 2.15
C ASP A 257 -5.02 11.80 1.31
N GLN A 258 -5.82 11.21 0.44
CA GLN A 258 -5.40 10.05 -0.34
C GLN A 258 -4.16 10.35 -1.19
N GLN A 259 -4.03 11.52 -1.80
CA GLN A 259 -2.90 11.85 -2.66
C GLN A 259 -1.60 12.16 -1.89
N LEU A 260 -1.71 12.62 -0.65
CA LEU A 260 -0.55 12.89 0.20
C LEU A 260 -0.15 11.67 1.03
N ASP A 261 -1.14 10.91 1.48
CA ASP A 261 -0.95 9.80 2.41
C ASP A 261 -0.70 8.46 1.68
N VAL A 262 -1.08 8.36 0.40
CA VAL A 262 -0.82 7.17 -0.42
C VAL A 262 -0.07 7.58 -1.68
N LYS A 263 1.15 7.08 -1.85
CA LYS A 263 1.99 7.46 -3.01
C LYS A 263 3.12 6.50 -3.27
N THR A 264 3.59 6.48 -4.50
CA THR A 264 4.89 5.92 -4.85
C THR A 264 6.00 6.79 -4.28
N ILE A 265 6.94 6.19 -3.59
CA ILE A 265 8.09 6.88 -2.99
C ILE A 265 9.25 6.84 -3.99
N ARG A 266 9.63 7.99 -4.53
CA ARG A 266 10.60 8.13 -5.62
C ARG A 266 12.03 7.94 -5.12
N VAL A 267 12.34 6.71 -4.67
CA VAL A 267 13.69 6.31 -4.19
C VAL A 267 14.74 6.36 -5.30
N ASP A 268 14.32 6.18 -6.56
CA ASP A 268 15.16 6.29 -7.74
C ASP A 268 15.83 7.66 -7.87
N ASN A 269 15.22 8.73 -7.34
CA ASN A 269 15.81 10.08 -7.32
C ASN A 269 17.10 10.19 -6.48
N TYR A 270 17.44 9.18 -5.69
CA TYR A 270 18.71 9.07 -4.97
C TYR A 270 19.84 8.49 -5.81
N PHE A 271 19.52 8.01 -6.99
CA PHE A 271 20.45 7.48 -7.96
C PHE A 271 20.63 8.49 -9.12
N GLN A 272 21.65 8.30 -9.93
CA GLN A 272 21.87 9.18 -11.09
C GLN A 272 20.72 9.10 -12.11
N ASN A 273 20.08 7.93 -12.20
CA ASN A 273 18.93 7.66 -13.04
C ASN A 273 18.26 6.37 -12.60
N PHE A 274 17.09 6.07 -13.16
CA PHE A 274 16.34 4.85 -12.86
C PHE A 274 17.14 3.57 -13.16
N TYR A 275 17.92 3.53 -14.22
CA TYR A 275 18.74 2.36 -14.57
C TYR A 275 19.77 2.02 -13.47
N GLN A 276 20.39 3.03 -12.85
CA GLN A 276 21.30 2.78 -11.71
C GLN A 276 20.53 2.25 -10.49
N TYR A 277 19.35 2.78 -10.21
CA TYR A 277 18.47 2.30 -9.14
C TYR A 277 18.08 0.86 -9.37
N ASP A 278 17.54 0.54 -10.54
CA ASP A 278 17.15 -0.79 -10.98
C ASP A 278 18.32 -1.79 -10.79
N ASN A 279 19.47 -1.54 -11.37
CA ASN A 279 20.64 -2.44 -11.23
C ASN A 279 21.17 -2.57 -9.79
N THR A 280 20.77 -1.68 -8.88
CA THR A 280 21.28 -1.67 -7.50
C THR A 280 20.27 -2.24 -6.52
N ILE A 281 18.98 -1.92 -6.66
CA ILE A 281 17.93 -2.24 -5.72
C ILE A 281 16.84 -3.09 -6.35
N SER A 282 16.06 -2.52 -7.30
CA SER A 282 14.85 -3.13 -7.84
C SER A 282 14.34 -2.35 -9.06
N ASP A 283 13.63 -3.04 -9.95
CA ASP A 283 12.82 -2.46 -11.02
C ASP A 283 11.46 -1.91 -10.51
N HIS A 284 11.10 -2.18 -9.24
CA HIS A 284 9.93 -1.64 -8.58
C HIS A 284 10.27 -0.46 -7.65
N LEU A 285 9.39 0.53 -7.61
CA LEU A 285 9.40 1.62 -6.62
C LEU A 285 8.45 1.30 -5.46
N PRO A 286 8.81 1.61 -4.21
CA PRO A 286 7.94 1.35 -3.06
C PRO A 286 6.68 2.22 -3.09
N VAL A 287 5.55 1.64 -2.65
CA VAL A 287 4.29 2.36 -2.44
C VAL A 287 4.02 2.47 -0.94
N GLY A 288 3.77 3.68 -0.49
CA GLY A 288 3.58 4.01 0.93
C GLY A 288 2.16 4.44 1.27
N LEU A 289 1.73 4.08 2.48
CA LEU A 289 0.46 4.46 3.10
C LEU A 289 0.72 5.08 4.47
N ARG A 290 0.05 6.19 4.80
CA ARG A 290 -0.02 6.78 6.14
C ARG A 290 -1.43 6.64 6.71
N LEU A 291 -1.53 6.14 7.94
CA LEU A 291 -2.78 6.07 8.69
C LEU A 291 -2.69 6.93 9.95
N ASN A 292 -3.58 7.92 10.07
CA ASN A 292 -3.66 8.81 11.24
C ASN A 292 -4.41 8.13 12.39
N ILE A 293 -3.69 7.31 13.18
CA ILE A 293 -4.24 6.55 14.29
C ILE A 293 -3.97 7.30 15.59
N ASN A 294 -4.78 8.33 15.86
CA ASN A 294 -4.73 9.07 17.13
C ASN A 294 -5.78 8.53 18.11
N PRO A 295 -5.51 8.53 19.44
CA PRO A 295 -6.48 8.10 20.44
C PRO A 295 -7.80 8.89 20.41
N THR A 296 -7.77 10.15 19.98
CA THR A 296 -8.97 10.98 19.76
C THR A 296 -9.82 10.48 18.60
N ASN A 297 -9.20 10.11 17.47
CA ASN A 297 -9.91 9.59 16.32
C ASN A 297 -10.55 8.22 16.59
N LEU A 298 -9.92 7.39 17.44
CA LEU A 298 -10.48 6.10 17.88
C LEU A 298 -11.77 6.28 18.68
N ASN A 299 -11.89 7.32 19.48
CA ASN A 299 -13.12 7.64 20.22
C ASN A 299 -14.23 8.14 19.28
N GLU A 300 -13.91 8.89 18.24
CA GLU A 300 -14.87 9.31 17.22
C GLU A 300 -15.37 8.14 16.39
N ILE A 301 -14.49 7.21 16.00
CA ILE A 301 -14.84 5.99 15.28
C ILE A 301 -15.72 5.07 16.15
N LYS A 302 -15.40 4.92 17.43
CA LYS A 302 -16.24 4.15 18.37
C LYS A 302 -17.61 4.80 18.55
N ASN A 303 -17.67 6.12 18.68
CA ASN A 303 -18.92 6.86 18.80
C ASN A 303 -19.73 6.88 17.48
N SER A 304 -19.08 6.80 16.31
CA SER A 304 -19.78 6.69 15.02
C SER A 304 -20.38 5.29 14.78
N LYS A 305 -19.93 4.25 15.49
CA LYS A 305 -20.55 2.89 15.46
C LYS A 305 -21.84 2.82 16.26
N GLU A 306 -22.11 3.74 17.18
CA GLU A 306 -23.41 3.89 17.85
C GLU A 306 -24.35 4.82 17.06
N THR A 307 -24.47 4.64 15.76
CA THR A 307 -25.61 5.21 15.03
C THR A 307 -26.85 4.47 15.48
N ASN A 308 -27.78 5.18 16.11
CA ASN A 308 -29.11 4.66 16.45
C ASN A 308 -29.79 4.20 15.15
N ILE A 309 -29.64 2.92 14.84
CA ILE A 309 -30.34 2.31 13.71
C ILE A 309 -31.78 2.06 14.16
N GLU A 310 -32.69 2.83 13.64
CA GLU A 310 -34.12 2.66 13.86
C GLU A 310 -34.75 1.91 12.72
N PHE A 311 -35.58 0.94 13.02
CA PHE A 311 -36.36 0.20 12.03
C PHE A 311 -37.83 0.61 12.10
N PHE A 312 -38.41 0.81 10.93
CA PHE A 312 -39.80 1.19 10.76
C PHE A 312 -40.53 0.17 9.85
N ASN A 313 -41.82 -0.07 10.10
CA ASN A 313 -42.63 -0.78 9.14
C ASN A 313 -42.97 0.11 7.93
N LEU A 314 -43.61 -0.45 6.90
CA LEU A 314 -43.97 0.31 5.69
C LEU A 314 -44.93 1.46 5.95
N ASN A 315 -45.61 1.45 7.09
CA ASN A 315 -46.55 2.52 7.50
C ASN A 315 -45.83 3.60 8.34
N GLY A 316 -44.47 3.54 8.47
CA GLY A 316 -43.69 4.54 9.20
C GLY A 316 -43.69 4.39 10.73
N GLN A 317 -44.23 3.29 11.25
CA GLN A 317 -44.22 3.02 12.70
C GLN A 317 -42.92 2.34 13.12
N LYS A 318 -42.30 2.81 14.22
CA LYS A 318 -41.06 2.26 14.76
C LYS A 318 -41.26 0.84 15.28
N ILE A 319 -40.37 -0.09 14.88
CA ILE A 319 -40.45 -1.50 15.23
C ILE A 319 -39.44 -1.80 16.36
N LYS A 320 -39.92 -2.38 17.45
CA LYS A 320 -39.09 -2.79 18.61
C LYS A 320 -38.45 -4.19 18.46
N SER A 321 -38.94 -5.02 17.56
CA SER A 321 -38.38 -6.34 17.29
C SER A 321 -38.55 -6.73 15.83
N ILE A 322 -37.52 -7.36 15.26
CA ILE A 322 -37.45 -7.76 13.85
C ILE A 322 -37.96 -9.19 13.73
N LYS A 323 -39.06 -9.40 12.98
CA LYS A 323 -39.51 -10.76 12.62
C LYS A 323 -39.06 -11.08 11.20
N LYS A 324 -38.55 -12.34 11.03
CA LYS A 324 -38.12 -12.86 9.71
C LYS A 324 -39.25 -12.75 8.69
N GLY A 325 -38.95 -12.23 7.50
CA GLY A 325 -39.87 -12.16 6.36
C GLY A 325 -40.60 -10.82 6.17
N ASN A 326 -40.37 -9.82 7.01
CA ASN A 326 -41.03 -8.51 6.86
C ASN A 326 -40.21 -7.53 6.05
N LEU A 327 -40.85 -6.75 5.19
CA LEU A 327 -40.28 -5.61 4.53
C LEU A 327 -40.16 -4.45 5.54
N MET A 328 -38.98 -3.83 5.66
CA MET A 328 -38.71 -2.79 6.63
C MET A 328 -37.98 -1.60 5.99
N ILE A 329 -38.08 -0.45 6.63
CA ILE A 329 -37.27 0.73 6.30
C ILE A 329 -36.23 0.88 7.41
N ARG A 330 -34.95 0.82 7.05
CA ARG A 330 -33.85 1.19 7.91
C ARG A 330 -33.62 2.70 7.77
N LYS A 331 -33.62 3.40 8.88
CA LYS A 331 -33.25 4.82 8.94
C LYS A 331 -32.01 4.95 9.80
N SER A 332 -30.95 5.52 9.24
CA SER A 332 -29.80 6.01 9.98
C SER A 332 -29.79 7.55 9.93
N ASP A 333 -29.03 8.19 10.79
CA ASP A 333 -28.98 9.65 10.86
C ASP A 333 -28.59 10.35 9.54
N ARG A 334 -28.09 9.60 8.56
CA ARG A 334 -27.63 10.10 7.25
C ARG A 334 -28.43 9.59 6.04
N LYS A 335 -29.21 8.51 6.15
CA LYS A 335 -29.88 7.89 5.01
C LYS A 335 -31.03 6.98 5.41
N SER A 336 -32.10 6.95 4.59
CA SER A 336 -33.20 5.98 4.74
C SER A 336 -33.11 4.96 3.60
N GLU A 337 -33.06 3.66 3.95
CA GLU A 337 -32.94 2.55 3.00
C GLU A 337 -34.08 1.56 3.15
N LYS A 338 -34.63 1.08 2.04
CA LYS A 338 -35.56 -0.05 2.03
C LYS A 338 -34.77 -1.36 2.10
N ILE A 339 -35.03 -2.17 3.12
CA ILE A 339 -34.38 -3.47 3.29
C ILE A 339 -35.44 -4.56 3.21
N ILE A 340 -35.20 -5.54 2.33
CA ILE A 340 -36.01 -6.75 2.22
C ILE A 340 -35.21 -7.87 2.90
N LEU A 341 -35.68 -8.37 4.03
CA LEU A 341 -35.12 -9.56 4.65
C LEU A 341 -35.72 -10.81 4.00
N ILE A 342 -34.98 -11.42 3.09
CA ILE A 342 -35.35 -12.68 2.44
C ILE A 342 -34.90 -13.83 3.36
N LYS A 343 -35.79 -14.80 3.55
CA LYS A 343 -35.49 -16.04 4.28
C LYS A 343 -34.55 -16.89 3.40
N LYS A 344 -33.37 -17.28 3.91
CA LYS A 344 -32.69 -18.49 3.45
C LYS A 344 -33.25 -19.68 4.20
#